data_b719981e1db2844d5fabf73c08453c11
#
_entry.id   b719981e1db2844d5fabf73c08453c11
#
_cell.length_a   1.000
_cell.length_b   1.000
_cell.length_c   1.000
_cell.angle_alpha   90.00
_cell.angle_beta   90.00
_cell.angle_gamma   90.00
#
_symmetry.space_group_name_H-M   'P 1'
#
loop_
_entity.id
_entity.type
_entity.pdbx_description
1 polymer ?
#
loop_
_entity_poly.entity_id
_entity_poly.type
_entity_poly.pdbx_seq_one_letter_code
_entity_poly.pdbx_strand_id
1 'polypeptide(L)'
;MSQLPSPATMYRALVRHDPAYEGVFWLGVRTTGIFCRPTCRARTPKRENVEFFAAPADALHAGYRPCRKCQPLDHGRKPPPLVERLLVAVEATPGRRWRDAELAGMGIDPSTARRQFQRYCGMTFQAYHRARRMGLALLDIRKGKTVLDSQLDQGFESGSGFRDAFTRLVGAAPSHSRDVGVLRQEVHD
;
A
#
# COMPACT_ATOMS: atom_id res chain seq x y z
N MET A 1 -17.36 -5.13 15.58
CA MET A 1 -16.44 -4.46 14.63
C MET A 1 -16.51 -2.98 14.97
N SER A 2 -15.43 -2.40 15.52
CA SER A 2 -15.43 -0.97 15.88
C SER A 2 -15.45 -0.13 14.62
N GLN A 3 -16.47 0.71 14.49
CA GLN A 3 -16.61 1.62 13.36
C GLN A 3 -15.46 2.65 13.42
N LEU A 4 -14.82 2.92 12.28
CA LEU A 4 -13.79 3.96 12.21
C LEU A 4 -14.34 5.32 12.61
N PRO A 5 -13.57 6.16 13.31
CA PRO A 5 -13.93 7.55 13.53
C PRO A 5 -14.17 8.29 12.22
N SER A 6 -14.89 9.42 12.27
CA SER A 6 -15.07 10.24 11.06
C SER A 6 -13.73 10.69 10.47
N PRO A 7 -13.64 10.87 9.13
CA PRO A 7 -12.41 11.36 8.48
C PRO A 7 -11.89 12.67 9.07
N ALA A 8 -12.79 13.55 9.50
CA ALA A 8 -12.41 14.81 10.16
C ALA A 8 -11.76 14.58 11.53
N THR A 9 -12.27 13.62 12.29
CA THR A 9 -11.73 13.24 13.61
C THR A 9 -10.35 12.58 13.43
N MET A 10 -10.23 11.64 12.49
CA MET A 10 -8.95 10.97 12.19
C MET A 10 -7.88 11.96 11.72
N TYR A 11 -8.24 12.94 10.88
CA TYR A 11 -7.29 13.95 10.43
C TYR A 11 -6.85 14.87 11.58
N ARG A 12 -7.76 15.26 12.49
CA ARG A 12 -7.38 16.03 13.69
C ARG A 12 -6.43 15.26 14.60
N ALA A 13 -6.69 13.96 14.80
CA ALA A 13 -5.81 13.09 15.57
C ALA A 13 -4.41 13.00 14.93
N LEU A 14 -4.34 12.87 13.61
CA LEU A 14 -3.10 12.87 12.85
C LEU A 14 -2.31 14.18 13.05
N VAL A 15 -2.95 15.34 12.92
CA VAL A 15 -2.31 16.66 13.10
C VAL A 15 -1.73 16.83 14.51
N ARG A 16 -2.41 16.27 15.51
CA ARG A 16 -2.00 16.32 16.93
C ARG A 16 -1.04 15.19 17.31
N HIS A 17 -0.78 14.24 16.41
CA HIS A 17 -0.04 13.00 16.71
C HIS A 17 -0.61 12.28 17.97
N ASP A 18 -1.94 12.21 18.06
CA ASP A 18 -2.66 11.78 19.25
C ASP A 18 -2.47 10.29 19.51
N PRO A 19 -1.81 9.88 20.61
CA PRO A 19 -1.54 8.49 20.92
C PRO A 19 -2.78 7.67 21.26
N ALA A 20 -3.92 8.31 21.61
CA ALA A 20 -5.18 7.63 21.87
C ALA A 20 -5.72 6.91 20.62
N TYR A 21 -5.26 7.28 19.43
CA TYR A 21 -5.66 6.67 18.16
C TYR A 21 -4.64 5.65 17.63
N GLU A 22 -3.60 5.34 18.39
CA GLU A 22 -2.64 4.30 18.00
C GLU A 22 -3.33 2.94 17.92
N GLY A 23 -3.23 2.27 16.75
CA GLY A 23 -3.92 1.00 16.51
C GLY A 23 -5.40 1.11 16.15
N VAL A 24 -5.99 2.32 16.16
CA VAL A 24 -7.39 2.56 15.78
C VAL A 24 -7.54 2.72 14.26
N PHE A 25 -6.60 3.43 13.63
CA PHE A 25 -6.55 3.60 12.18
C PHE A 25 -5.12 3.77 11.67
N TRP A 26 -4.95 3.62 10.38
CA TRP A 26 -3.73 3.93 9.63
C TRP A 26 -4.03 4.94 8.53
N LEU A 27 -3.02 5.64 8.04
CA LEU A 27 -3.19 6.62 6.97
C LEU A 27 -2.23 6.36 5.82
N GLY A 28 -2.75 6.41 4.60
CA GLY A 28 -1.97 6.42 3.36
C GLY A 28 -1.80 7.83 2.83
N VAL A 29 -0.59 8.18 2.41
CA VAL A 29 -0.29 9.47 1.79
C VAL A 29 -0.26 9.29 0.27
N ARG A 30 -1.29 9.77 -0.41
CA ARG A 30 -1.52 9.57 -1.86
C ARG A 30 -0.37 10.07 -2.73
N THR A 31 0.30 11.12 -2.32
CA THR A 31 1.42 11.73 -3.08
C THR A 31 2.72 10.93 -3.02
N THR A 32 2.87 10.09 -2.00
CA THR A 32 4.11 9.31 -1.76
C THR A 32 3.92 7.81 -1.85
N GLY A 33 2.67 7.32 -1.77
CA GLY A 33 2.37 5.88 -1.69
C GLY A 33 2.87 5.22 -0.42
N ILE A 34 2.98 5.98 0.67
CA ILE A 34 3.45 5.52 1.98
C ILE A 34 2.30 5.52 2.97
N PHE A 35 2.15 4.47 3.78
CA PHE A 35 1.22 4.50 4.88
C PHE A 35 1.94 4.55 6.23
N CYS A 36 1.31 5.21 7.19
CA CYS A 36 1.85 5.56 8.49
C CYS A 36 0.85 5.24 9.62
N ARG A 37 1.36 5.31 10.87
CA ARG A 37 0.55 5.41 12.09
C ARG A 37 0.08 6.84 12.32
N PRO A 38 -1.00 7.09 13.08
CA PRO A 38 -1.43 8.43 13.47
C PRO A 38 -0.35 9.25 14.17
N THR A 39 0.47 8.58 14.98
CA THR A 39 1.54 9.18 15.79
C THR A 39 2.87 9.40 15.03
N CYS A 40 2.89 9.18 13.71
CA CYS A 40 4.11 9.30 12.92
C CYS A 40 4.64 10.74 12.91
N ARG A 41 5.90 10.93 13.32
CA ARG A 41 6.59 12.22 13.35
C ARG A 41 7.15 12.63 11.97
N ALA A 42 6.63 12.11 10.87
CA ALA A 42 6.89 12.64 9.55
C ALA A 42 6.08 13.92 9.33
N ARG A 43 6.44 14.69 8.27
CA ARG A 43 5.66 15.87 7.90
C ARG A 43 4.18 15.48 7.70
N THR A 44 3.28 16.20 8.37
CA THR A 44 1.83 16.01 8.23
C THR A 44 1.41 16.30 6.80
N PRO A 45 0.77 15.32 6.10
CA PRO A 45 0.28 15.54 4.76
C PRO A 45 -0.95 16.45 4.77
N LYS A 46 -1.23 17.11 3.64
CA LYS A 46 -2.49 17.85 3.47
C LYS A 46 -3.66 16.87 3.48
N ARG A 47 -4.83 17.34 3.96
CA ARG A 47 -6.02 16.51 4.12
C ARG A 47 -6.46 15.82 2.81
N GLU A 48 -6.43 16.55 1.69
CA GLU A 48 -6.77 16.04 0.36
C GLU A 48 -5.86 14.89 -0.11
N ASN A 49 -4.68 14.74 0.50
CA ASN A 49 -3.71 13.70 0.16
C ASN A 49 -3.73 12.51 1.11
N VAL A 50 -4.68 12.46 2.04
CA VAL A 50 -4.76 11.39 3.04
C VAL A 50 -5.92 10.44 2.73
N GLU A 51 -5.66 9.16 2.87
CA GLU A 51 -6.64 8.08 2.87
C GLU A 51 -6.51 7.31 4.19
N PHE A 52 -7.62 6.92 4.81
CA PHE A 52 -7.62 6.23 6.10
C PHE A 52 -7.99 4.76 5.96
N PHE A 53 -7.39 3.90 6.79
CA PHE A 53 -7.55 2.45 6.76
C PHE A 53 -7.81 1.91 8.16
N ALA A 54 -8.68 0.89 8.26
CA ALA A 54 -8.98 0.20 9.52
C ALA A 54 -7.86 -0.74 9.96
N ALA A 55 -7.06 -1.25 9.01
CA ALA A 55 -5.96 -2.15 9.29
C ALA A 55 -4.75 -1.87 8.39
N PRO A 56 -3.52 -2.23 8.82
CA PRO A 56 -2.33 -2.13 7.98
C PRO A 56 -2.46 -2.94 6.67
N ALA A 57 -3.11 -4.10 6.74
CA ALA A 57 -3.33 -4.95 5.57
C ALA A 57 -4.15 -4.23 4.49
N ASP A 58 -5.14 -3.40 4.86
CA ASP A 58 -5.94 -2.64 3.91
C ASP A 58 -5.09 -1.61 3.15
N ALA A 59 -4.18 -0.94 3.85
CA ALA A 59 -3.22 -0.03 3.23
C ALA A 59 -2.26 -0.75 2.28
N LEU A 60 -1.79 -1.95 2.65
CA LEU A 60 -0.96 -2.78 1.78
C LEU A 60 -1.74 -3.24 0.54
N HIS A 61 -2.99 -3.68 0.70
CA HIS A 61 -3.88 -4.04 -0.42
C HIS A 61 -4.15 -2.85 -1.34
N ALA A 62 -4.24 -1.64 -0.79
CA ALA A 62 -4.37 -0.41 -1.58
C ALA A 62 -3.06 0.03 -2.26
N GLY A 63 -1.99 -0.76 -2.15
CA GLY A 63 -0.72 -0.53 -2.85
C GLY A 63 0.24 0.43 -2.14
N TYR A 64 -0.05 0.83 -0.91
CA TYR A 64 0.87 1.63 -0.10
C TYR A 64 1.99 0.77 0.46
N ARG A 65 3.19 1.35 0.59
CA ARG A 65 4.29 0.72 1.33
C ARG A 65 4.35 1.21 2.79
N PRO A 66 4.84 0.39 3.72
CA PRO A 66 5.00 0.82 5.11
C PRO A 66 6.05 1.94 5.23
N CYS A 67 5.78 2.90 6.10
CA CYS A 67 6.71 3.95 6.44
C CYS A 67 7.92 3.37 7.21
N ARG A 68 9.14 3.68 6.75
CA ARG A 68 10.37 3.25 7.41
C ARG A 68 10.61 3.95 8.75
N LYS A 69 10.02 5.16 8.94
CA LYS A 69 10.21 5.97 10.15
C LYS A 69 9.36 5.48 11.32
N CYS A 70 8.05 5.25 11.10
CA CYS A 70 7.15 4.80 12.15
C CYS A 70 6.87 3.30 12.16
N GLN A 71 7.33 2.56 11.13
CA GLN A 71 7.20 1.09 11.02
C GLN A 71 5.79 0.59 11.37
N PRO A 72 4.75 0.96 10.57
CA PRO A 72 3.35 0.74 10.95
C PRO A 72 2.93 -0.74 10.99
N LEU A 73 3.76 -1.65 10.50
CA LEU A 73 3.57 -3.11 10.61
C LEU A 73 4.17 -3.67 11.91
N ASP A 74 4.97 -2.89 12.62
CA ASP A 74 5.56 -3.33 13.88
C ASP A 74 4.53 -3.19 15.01
N HIS A 75 3.92 -4.32 15.35
CA HIS A 75 3.03 -4.47 16.49
C HIS A 75 3.81 -4.82 17.77
N GLY A 76 4.96 -4.17 18.01
CA GLY A 76 5.87 -4.52 19.08
C GLY A 76 6.76 -5.72 18.78
N ARG A 77 6.76 -6.21 17.55
CA ARG A 77 7.63 -7.31 17.06
C ARG A 77 8.31 -6.86 15.77
N LYS A 78 9.64 -6.91 15.77
CA LYS A 78 10.41 -6.70 14.53
C LYS A 78 9.98 -7.69 13.45
N PRO A 79 9.96 -7.27 12.17
CA PRO A 79 9.69 -8.20 11.09
C PRO A 79 10.68 -9.36 11.10
N PRO A 80 10.24 -10.58 10.81
CA PRO A 80 11.17 -11.67 10.56
C PRO A 80 12.20 -11.24 9.49
N PRO A 81 13.49 -11.63 9.63
CA PRO A 81 14.53 -11.20 8.67
C PRO A 81 14.20 -11.48 7.22
N LEU A 82 13.52 -12.58 6.94
CA LEU A 82 13.06 -12.92 5.60
C LEU A 82 12.01 -11.91 5.09
N VAL A 83 11.05 -11.51 5.93
CA VAL A 83 10.00 -10.53 5.56
C VAL A 83 10.63 -9.16 5.30
N GLU A 84 11.53 -8.71 6.18
CA GLU A 84 12.25 -7.45 6.00
C GLU A 84 13.05 -7.44 4.69
N ARG A 85 13.81 -8.51 4.42
CA ARG A 85 14.57 -8.69 3.18
C ARG A 85 13.67 -8.60 1.93
N LEU A 86 12.50 -9.23 1.95
CA LEU A 86 11.55 -9.20 0.84
C LEU A 86 10.89 -7.84 0.66
N LEU A 87 10.51 -7.14 1.75
CA LEU A 87 10.00 -5.78 1.69
C LEU A 87 11.02 -4.82 1.05
N VAL A 88 12.29 -4.91 1.46
CA VAL A 88 13.37 -4.11 0.87
C VAL A 88 13.59 -4.44 -0.60
N ALA A 89 13.59 -5.73 -0.96
CA ALA A 89 13.80 -6.18 -2.32
C ALA A 89 12.71 -5.68 -3.30
N VAL A 90 11.44 -5.70 -2.87
CA VAL A 90 10.34 -5.15 -3.68
C VAL A 90 10.49 -3.65 -3.91
N GLU A 91 10.90 -2.89 -2.90
CA GLU A 91 11.08 -1.44 -3.06
C GLU A 91 12.33 -1.07 -3.89
N ALA A 92 13.35 -1.94 -3.91
CA ALA A 92 14.54 -1.73 -4.74
C ALA A 92 14.25 -1.98 -6.23
N THR A 93 13.38 -2.92 -6.55
CA THR A 93 13.03 -3.30 -7.92
C THR A 93 11.51 -3.50 -8.07
N PRO A 94 10.72 -2.43 -8.00
CA PRO A 94 9.26 -2.55 -7.90
C PRO A 94 8.60 -3.16 -9.16
N GLY A 95 9.15 -2.90 -10.35
CA GLY A 95 8.67 -3.46 -11.62
C GLY A 95 9.03 -4.94 -11.83
N ARG A 96 9.95 -5.50 -11.03
CA ARG A 96 10.35 -6.91 -11.16
C ARG A 96 9.18 -7.82 -10.79
N ARG A 97 8.98 -8.88 -11.59
CA ARG A 97 8.08 -9.98 -11.24
C ARG A 97 8.78 -10.93 -10.27
N TRP A 98 8.14 -11.17 -9.14
CA TRP A 98 8.64 -12.10 -8.13
C TRP A 98 7.82 -13.40 -8.21
N ARG A 99 8.34 -14.37 -8.96
CA ARG A 99 7.78 -15.72 -9.04
C ARG A 99 8.46 -16.63 -8.02
N ASP A 100 7.86 -17.78 -7.76
CA ASP A 100 8.42 -18.76 -6.81
C ASP A 100 9.83 -19.24 -7.24
N ALA A 101 10.09 -19.34 -8.55
CA ALA A 101 11.40 -19.69 -9.09
C ALA A 101 12.48 -18.63 -8.74
N GLU A 102 12.13 -17.35 -8.74
CA GLU A 102 13.08 -16.28 -8.38
C GLU A 102 13.40 -16.30 -6.89
N LEU A 103 12.39 -16.61 -6.04
CA LEU A 103 12.60 -16.79 -4.60
C LEU A 103 13.53 -17.99 -4.34
N ALA A 104 13.26 -19.12 -5.01
CA ALA A 104 14.10 -20.31 -4.91
C ALA A 104 15.55 -20.05 -5.37
N GLY A 105 15.73 -19.28 -6.46
CA GLY A 105 17.05 -18.85 -6.94
C GLY A 105 17.82 -17.96 -5.94
N MET A 106 17.12 -17.30 -5.02
CA MET A 106 17.72 -16.55 -3.91
C MET A 106 17.93 -17.38 -2.64
N GLY A 107 17.71 -18.69 -2.69
CA GLY A 107 17.76 -19.59 -1.55
C GLY A 107 16.58 -19.42 -0.58
N ILE A 108 15.45 -18.88 -1.07
CA ILE A 108 14.25 -18.65 -0.27
C ILE A 108 13.21 -19.69 -0.66
N ASP A 109 12.77 -20.51 0.31
CA ASP A 109 11.65 -21.42 0.11
C ASP A 109 10.33 -20.62 -0.04
N PRO A 110 9.62 -20.76 -1.19
CA PRO A 110 8.42 -19.97 -1.45
C PRO A 110 7.28 -20.20 -0.46
N SER A 111 7.17 -21.40 0.10
CA SER A 111 6.12 -21.74 1.07
C SER A 111 6.41 -21.07 2.43
N THR A 112 7.65 -21.00 2.82
CA THR A 112 8.12 -20.29 4.02
C THR A 112 7.90 -18.77 3.85
N ALA A 113 8.25 -18.20 2.69
CA ALA A 113 8.00 -16.79 2.38
C ALA A 113 6.51 -16.46 2.48
N ARG A 114 5.65 -17.30 1.86
CA ARG A 114 4.19 -17.15 1.91
C ARG A 114 3.67 -17.17 3.34
N ARG A 115 4.05 -18.16 4.15
CA ARG A 115 3.60 -18.32 5.53
C ARG A 115 4.05 -17.16 6.42
N GLN A 116 5.33 -16.76 6.36
CA GLN A 116 5.85 -15.66 7.17
C GLN A 116 5.24 -14.32 6.79
N PHE A 117 5.10 -14.07 5.49
CA PHE A 117 4.50 -12.85 4.99
C PHE A 117 3.02 -12.74 5.37
N GLN A 118 2.25 -13.84 5.22
CA GLN A 118 0.85 -13.90 5.64
C GLN A 118 0.70 -13.63 7.14
N ARG A 119 1.59 -14.20 7.96
CA ARG A 119 1.55 -14.04 9.42
C ARG A 119 1.89 -12.61 9.86
N TYR A 120 2.82 -11.95 9.19
CA TYR A 120 3.31 -10.62 9.56
C TYR A 120 2.54 -9.48 8.88
N CYS A 121 2.26 -9.61 7.60
CA CYS A 121 1.64 -8.56 6.78
C CYS A 121 0.13 -8.76 6.57
N GLY A 122 -0.44 -9.90 6.97
CA GLY A 122 -1.86 -10.23 6.73
C GLY A 122 -2.17 -10.63 5.29
N MET A 123 -1.15 -10.75 4.43
CA MET A 123 -1.29 -11.11 3.00
C MET A 123 -0.09 -11.89 2.51
N THR A 124 -0.22 -12.59 1.36
CA THR A 124 0.91 -13.30 0.76
C THR A 124 1.91 -12.33 0.15
N PHE A 125 3.17 -12.76 -0.01
CA PHE A 125 4.20 -11.96 -0.68
C PHE A 125 3.80 -11.58 -2.12
N GLN A 126 3.24 -12.52 -2.88
CA GLN A 126 2.76 -12.26 -4.25
C GLN A 126 1.59 -11.24 -4.28
N ALA A 127 0.68 -11.30 -3.31
CA ALA A 127 -0.39 -10.31 -3.19
C ALA A 127 0.16 -8.91 -2.87
N TYR A 128 1.09 -8.81 -1.92
CA TYR A 128 1.78 -7.56 -1.58
C TYR A 128 2.51 -6.96 -2.80
N HIS A 129 3.34 -7.75 -3.44
CA HIS A 129 4.10 -7.31 -4.61
C HIS A 129 3.17 -6.82 -5.74
N ARG A 130 2.08 -7.55 -6.02
CA ARG A 130 1.09 -7.15 -7.02
C ARG A 130 0.41 -5.83 -6.66
N ALA A 131 -0.06 -5.69 -5.42
CA ALA A 131 -0.69 -4.48 -4.92
C ALA A 131 0.28 -3.29 -4.99
N ARG A 132 1.55 -3.51 -4.61
CA ARG A 132 2.57 -2.47 -4.63
C ARG A 132 2.84 -1.95 -6.05
N ARG A 133 2.94 -2.83 -7.03
CA ARG A 133 3.09 -2.45 -8.46
C ARG A 133 1.90 -1.60 -8.93
N MET A 134 0.68 -2.00 -8.57
CA MET A 134 -0.52 -1.23 -8.89
C MET A 134 -0.52 0.15 -8.21
N GLY A 135 -0.14 0.23 -6.94
CA GLY A 135 -0.03 1.49 -6.22
C GLY A 135 0.99 2.44 -6.83
N LEU A 136 2.11 1.91 -7.33
CA LEU A 136 3.11 2.70 -8.06
C LEU A 136 2.59 3.18 -9.42
N ALA A 137 1.90 2.32 -10.17
CA ALA A 137 1.26 2.72 -11.42
C ALA A 137 0.25 3.86 -11.19
N LEU A 138 -0.56 3.78 -10.13
CA LEU A 138 -1.49 4.84 -9.76
C LEU A 138 -0.76 6.15 -9.42
N LEU A 139 0.34 6.08 -8.68
CA LEU A 139 1.18 7.24 -8.40
C LEU A 139 1.71 7.91 -9.67
N ASP A 140 2.22 7.11 -10.60
CA ASP A 140 2.77 7.58 -11.87
C ASP A 140 1.69 8.26 -12.72
N ILE A 141 0.51 7.66 -12.83
CA ILE A 141 -0.64 8.23 -13.56
C ILE A 141 -1.09 9.56 -12.93
N ARG A 142 -1.16 9.65 -11.61
CA ARG A 142 -1.48 10.89 -10.89
C ARG A 142 -0.45 12.00 -11.10
N LYS A 143 0.81 11.64 -11.34
CA LYS A 143 1.89 12.56 -11.69
C LYS A 143 1.91 12.95 -13.18
N GLY A 144 0.95 12.46 -13.96
CA GLY A 144 0.79 12.80 -15.38
C GLY A 144 1.42 11.80 -16.35
N LYS A 145 2.00 10.69 -15.87
CA LYS A 145 2.51 9.63 -16.75
C LYS A 145 1.38 8.98 -17.52
N THR A 146 1.64 8.51 -18.74
CA THR A 146 0.63 7.80 -19.52
C THR A 146 0.28 6.46 -18.87
N VAL A 147 -0.92 5.96 -19.13
CA VAL A 147 -1.37 4.65 -18.65
C VAL A 147 -0.47 3.55 -19.21
N LEU A 148 -0.07 3.67 -20.48
CA LEU A 148 0.79 2.70 -21.16
C LEU A 148 2.19 2.66 -20.54
N ASP A 149 2.83 3.82 -20.36
CA ASP A 149 4.16 3.89 -19.75
C ASP A 149 4.14 3.36 -18.32
N SER A 150 3.11 3.71 -17.55
CA SER A 150 2.94 3.21 -16.18
C SER A 150 2.73 1.70 -16.14
N GLN A 151 2.00 1.13 -17.11
CA GLN A 151 1.84 -0.31 -17.27
C GLN A 151 3.18 -1.00 -17.53
N LEU A 152 3.94 -0.49 -18.50
CA LEU A 152 5.24 -1.08 -18.91
C LEU A 152 6.27 -1.01 -17.80
N ASP A 153 6.41 0.13 -17.15
CA ASP A 153 7.38 0.33 -16.05
C ASP A 153 7.10 -0.56 -14.85
N GLN A 154 5.82 -0.86 -14.60
CA GLN A 154 5.44 -1.79 -13.55
C GLN A 154 5.43 -3.26 -14.03
N GLY A 155 5.96 -3.54 -15.24
CA GLY A 155 6.16 -4.90 -15.77
C GLY A 155 4.86 -5.65 -16.06
N PHE A 156 3.79 -4.97 -16.48
CA PHE A 156 2.56 -5.62 -16.95
C PHE A 156 2.61 -5.85 -18.45
N GLU A 157 2.60 -7.12 -18.86
CA GLU A 157 2.69 -7.54 -20.28
C GLU A 157 1.38 -7.35 -21.04
N SER A 158 0.23 -7.34 -20.35
CA SER A 158 -1.10 -7.26 -20.96
C SER A 158 -1.84 -6.01 -20.50
N GLY A 159 -2.32 -5.22 -21.45
CA GLY A 159 -3.11 -4.01 -21.19
C GLY A 159 -4.48 -4.33 -20.57
N SER A 160 -5.12 -5.46 -20.95
CA SER A 160 -6.38 -5.90 -20.35
C SER A 160 -6.17 -6.34 -18.90
N GLY A 161 -5.19 -7.20 -18.65
CA GLY A 161 -4.85 -7.66 -17.29
C GLY A 161 -4.43 -6.51 -16.36
N PHE A 162 -3.75 -5.50 -16.90
CA PHE A 162 -3.44 -4.29 -16.14
C PHE A 162 -4.71 -3.51 -15.79
N ARG A 163 -5.57 -3.21 -16.76
CA ARG A 163 -6.82 -2.47 -16.53
C ARG A 163 -7.73 -3.16 -15.52
N ASP A 164 -7.91 -4.47 -15.64
CA ASP A 164 -8.74 -5.25 -14.73
C ASP A 164 -8.19 -5.24 -13.30
N ALA A 165 -6.89 -5.43 -13.14
CA ALA A 165 -6.23 -5.39 -11.84
C ALA A 165 -6.27 -3.98 -11.23
N PHE A 166 -6.06 -2.95 -12.06
CA PHE A 166 -6.11 -1.55 -11.64
C PHE A 166 -7.53 -1.14 -11.22
N THR A 167 -8.55 -1.47 -12.01
CA THR A 167 -9.95 -1.17 -11.68
C THR A 167 -10.39 -1.85 -10.39
N ARG A 168 -9.97 -3.10 -10.18
CA ARG A 168 -10.25 -3.82 -8.90
C ARG A 168 -9.63 -3.13 -7.69
N LEU A 169 -8.41 -2.58 -7.82
CA LEU A 169 -7.71 -1.95 -6.71
C LEU A 169 -8.21 -0.53 -6.45
N VAL A 170 -8.41 0.24 -7.51
CA VAL A 170 -8.66 1.68 -7.45
C VAL A 170 -10.16 2.00 -7.48
N GLY A 171 -10.99 1.08 -7.98
CA GLY A 171 -12.43 1.28 -8.17
C GLY A 171 -12.78 2.09 -9.42
N ALA A 172 -11.79 2.49 -10.23
CA ALA A 172 -11.99 3.25 -11.47
C ALA A 172 -10.98 2.82 -12.53
N ALA A 173 -11.32 3.00 -13.81
CA ALA A 173 -10.40 2.73 -14.91
C ALA A 173 -9.16 3.65 -14.85
N PRO A 174 -7.98 3.19 -15.32
CA PRO A 174 -6.75 3.98 -15.27
C PRO A 174 -6.87 5.34 -15.95
N SER A 175 -7.65 5.44 -17.03
CA SER A 175 -7.90 6.69 -17.78
C SER A 175 -8.64 7.77 -16.97
N HIS A 176 -9.43 7.36 -15.97
CA HIS A 176 -10.19 8.26 -15.10
C HIS A 176 -9.53 8.50 -13.73
N SER A 177 -8.36 7.91 -13.49
CA SER A 177 -7.73 7.92 -12.14
C SER A 177 -6.94 9.18 -11.83
N ARG A 178 -6.83 10.13 -12.77
CA ARG A 178 -6.26 11.46 -12.50
C ARG A 178 -7.13 12.24 -11.50
N ASP A 179 -8.45 12.02 -11.54
CA ASP A 179 -9.44 12.74 -10.75
C ASP A 179 -10.02 11.97 -9.57
N VAL A 180 -9.72 10.68 -9.42
CA VAL A 180 -10.28 9.78 -8.37
C VAL A 180 -9.68 10.06 -6.97
N GLY A 181 -9.38 11.32 -6.66
CA GLY A 181 -9.07 11.75 -5.30
C GLY A 181 -10.28 11.88 -4.36
N VAL A 182 -11.51 11.83 -4.90
CA VAL A 182 -12.71 12.28 -4.18
C VAL A 182 -13.78 11.18 -3.95
N LEU A 183 -13.82 10.12 -4.75
CA LEU A 183 -15.02 9.27 -4.85
C LEU A 183 -15.12 8.05 -3.90
N ARG A 184 -14.13 7.76 -3.04
CA ARG A 184 -14.25 6.66 -2.08
C ARG A 184 -14.86 7.01 -0.73
N GLN A 185 -15.35 8.25 -0.54
CA GLN A 185 -16.00 8.68 0.70
C GLN A 185 -17.53 8.58 0.70
N GLU A 186 -18.17 8.22 -0.43
CA GLU A 186 -19.64 8.30 -0.55
C GLU A 186 -20.39 6.95 -0.65
N VAL A 187 -19.72 5.83 -0.50
CA VAL A 187 -20.41 4.53 -0.60
C VAL A 187 -20.29 3.76 0.71
N HIS A 188 -20.82 4.27 1.78
CA HIS A 188 -21.33 3.52 2.95
C HIS A 188 -22.07 4.50 3.87
N ASP A 189 -23.27 4.88 3.46
CA ASP A 189 -24.39 5.11 4.36
C ASP A 189 -25.22 3.85 4.49
#